data_5fbc6610810f78e4c9bf0132591268f7
#
_entry.id   5fbc6610810f78e4c9bf0132591268f7
#
_cell.length_a   1.000
_cell.length_b   1.000
_cell.length_c   1.000
_cell.angle_alpha   90.00
_cell.angle_beta   90.00
_cell.angle_gamma   90.00
#
_symmetry.space_group_name_H-M   'P 1'
#
loop_
_entity.id
_entity.type
_entity.pdbx_description
1 polymer ?
#
loop_
_entity_poly.entity_id
_entity_poly.type
_entity_poly.pdbx_seq_one_letter_code
_entity_poly.pdbx_strand_id
1 'polypeptide(L)'
;GSEMCIRDRTDPLFRAGNHNKVTFSFFYAFSENFVLPISHDEVVHGKCSLINKMPGDYEAKFANLRTFYGYMMAHPGKKLLFMGQEFGQFIEWDEKKQLDWMLLGYDKHHELQTYVKDLNHFYRETASLWQVDYSWEGFQWIVPDDNKQSVIAFLRRDAKGKMLLVVCNFNPVLRESYSMGVPNPGTYKELINSDDVKYGGTGVKNGSVKSVKGPMHGFDQHIEVTLPPLS
;
A
#
# COMPACT_ATOMS: atom_id res chain seq x y z
N GLY A 1 1.61 -6.26 12.74
CA GLY A 1 2.49 -6.25 11.55
C GLY A 1 2.53 -7.59 10.85
N SER A 2 2.54 -8.67 11.61
CA SER A 2 2.69 -10.03 11.08
C SER A 2 1.55 -10.45 10.14
N GLU A 3 0.31 -10.06 10.39
CA GLU A 3 -0.85 -10.55 9.61
C GLU A 3 -0.94 -9.94 8.21
N MET A 4 -0.63 -8.65 8.06
CA MET A 4 -0.52 -8.02 6.73
C MET A 4 0.59 -8.68 5.90
N CYS A 5 1.77 -8.90 6.51
CA CYS A 5 2.86 -9.63 5.87
C CYS A 5 2.47 -11.07 5.49
N ILE A 6 1.71 -11.77 6.32
CA ILE A 6 1.25 -13.14 6.03
C ILE A 6 0.37 -13.15 4.79
N ARG A 7 -0.57 -12.22 4.68
CA ARG A 7 -1.44 -12.14 3.51
C ARG A 7 -0.67 -11.80 2.23
N ASP A 8 0.25 -10.85 2.28
CA ASP A 8 0.99 -10.42 1.09
C ASP A 8 2.03 -11.43 0.62
N ARG A 9 2.49 -12.32 1.51
CA ARG A 9 3.26 -13.53 1.15
C ARG A 9 2.41 -14.61 0.51
N THR A 10 1.09 -14.53 0.63
CA THR A 10 0.18 -15.51 0.05
C THR A 10 0.13 -15.33 -1.46
N ASP A 11 0.23 -16.44 -2.20
CA ASP A 11 0.02 -16.43 -3.64
C ASP A 11 -1.31 -15.72 -3.97
N PRO A 12 -1.33 -14.82 -4.96
CA PRO A 12 -2.52 -14.08 -5.35
C PRO A 12 -3.77 -14.92 -5.53
N LEU A 13 -3.62 -16.18 -5.98
CA LEU A 13 -4.72 -17.13 -6.16
C LEU A 13 -5.49 -17.41 -4.85
N PHE A 14 -4.81 -17.35 -3.70
CA PHE A 14 -5.38 -17.64 -2.38
C PHE A 14 -5.68 -16.38 -1.56
N ARG A 15 -5.45 -15.19 -2.09
CA ARG A 15 -5.64 -13.92 -1.36
C ARG A 15 -7.10 -13.63 -1.03
N ALA A 16 -8.02 -14.08 -1.85
CA ALA A 16 -9.46 -13.92 -1.59
C ALA A 16 -9.87 -14.51 -0.24
N GLY A 17 -9.42 -15.72 0.09
CA GLY A 17 -9.69 -16.36 1.39
C GLY A 17 -8.97 -15.76 2.59
N ASN A 18 -7.98 -14.89 2.36
CA ASN A 18 -7.18 -14.23 3.40
C ASN A 18 -7.40 -12.70 3.44
N HIS A 19 -8.46 -12.21 2.82
CA HIS A 19 -8.74 -10.78 2.71
C HIS A 19 -8.89 -10.11 4.09
N ASN A 20 -9.49 -10.80 5.05
CA ASN A 20 -9.66 -10.33 6.42
C ASN A 20 -8.32 -9.99 7.13
N LYS A 21 -7.21 -10.58 6.73
CA LYS A 21 -5.89 -10.28 7.33
C LYS A 21 -5.38 -8.87 6.99
N VAL A 22 -5.86 -8.28 5.92
CA VAL A 22 -5.55 -6.87 5.59
C VAL A 22 -6.39 -5.92 6.42
N THR A 23 -7.64 -6.28 6.73
CA THR A 23 -8.58 -5.41 7.45
C THR A 23 -8.55 -5.64 8.97
N PHE A 24 -8.06 -6.79 9.44
CA PHE A 24 -8.09 -7.18 10.86
C PHE A 24 -7.37 -6.19 11.78
N SER A 25 -6.23 -5.63 11.36
CA SER A 25 -5.48 -4.65 12.16
C SER A 25 -6.28 -3.39 12.51
N PHE A 26 -7.34 -3.08 11.78
CA PHE A 26 -8.20 -1.93 12.06
C PHE A 26 -9.13 -2.14 13.26
N PHE A 27 -9.37 -3.38 13.69
CA PHE A 27 -10.21 -3.63 14.87
C PHE A 27 -9.64 -3.00 16.14
N TYR A 28 -8.33 -2.87 16.23
CA TYR A 28 -7.64 -2.28 17.38
C TYR A 28 -6.75 -1.08 17.01
N ALA A 29 -6.79 -0.62 15.75
CA ALA A 29 -5.93 0.47 15.27
C ALA A 29 -6.09 1.78 16.08
N PHE A 30 -7.23 1.96 16.74
CA PHE A 30 -7.56 3.18 17.51
C PHE A 30 -7.71 2.93 18.99
N SER A 31 -7.40 1.73 19.51
CA SER A 31 -7.39 1.44 20.94
C SER A 31 -6.13 1.96 21.64
N GLU A 32 -5.04 2.06 20.90
CA GLU A 32 -3.72 2.51 21.39
C GLU A 32 -2.96 3.25 20.29
N ASN A 33 -1.85 3.89 20.65
CA ASN A 33 -0.94 4.54 19.71
C ASN A 33 0.02 3.52 19.11
N PHE A 34 -0.29 2.99 17.94
CA PHE A 34 0.51 1.96 17.29
C PHE A 34 1.63 2.52 16.42
N VAL A 35 2.75 1.80 16.41
CA VAL A 35 3.72 1.82 15.31
C VAL A 35 3.46 0.57 14.46
N LEU A 36 3.50 0.70 13.14
CA LEU A 36 3.46 -0.42 12.20
C LEU A 36 4.91 -0.86 11.91
N PRO A 37 5.45 -1.84 12.66
CA PRO A 37 6.85 -2.19 12.54
C PRO A 37 7.04 -3.24 11.43
N ILE A 38 7.86 -2.91 10.45
CA ILE A 38 8.62 -3.89 9.69
C ILE A 38 10.03 -3.85 10.28
N SER A 39 10.19 -4.51 11.43
CA SER A 39 11.43 -4.50 12.22
C SER A 39 12.41 -5.59 11.76
N HIS A 40 13.55 -5.67 12.43
CA HIS A 40 14.51 -6.75 12.22
C HIS A 40 13.89 -8.14 12.39
N ASP A 41 12.93 -8.30 13.29
CA ASP A 41 12.25 -9.58 13.55
C ASP A 41 11.58 -10.19 12.32
N GLU A 42 11.25 -9.37 11.31
CA GLU A 42 10.66 -9.86 10.08
C GLU A 42 11.70 -10.36 9.05
N VAL A 43 12.98 -10.04 9.24
CA VAL A 43 14.02 -10.26 8.23
C VAL A 43 15.32 -10.89 8.78
N VAL A 44 15.30 -11.36 10.03
CA VAL A 44 16.43 -12.05 10.65
C VAL A 44 16.57 -13.48 10.16
N HIS A 45 17.68 -14.12 10.55
CA HIS A 45 18.09 -15.47 10.17
C HIS A 45 16.96 -16.49 10.26
N GLY A 46 16.74 -17.21 9.15
CA GLY A 46 15.69 -18.22 9.00
C GLY A 46 14.29 -17.68 8.65
N LYS A 47 14.12 -16.35 8.51
CA LYS A 47 12.82 -15.74 8.19
C LYS A 47 12.70 -15.22 6.75
N CYS A 48 13.77 -15.24 5.99
CA CYS A 48 13.93 -14.61 4.67
C CYS A 48 13.84 -13.08 4.70
N SER A 49 14.41 -12.42 3.71
CA SER A 49 14.22 -10.98 3.48
C SER A 49 12.78 -10.70 3.05
N LEU A 50 12.33 -9.46 3.19
CA LEU A 50 10.96 -9.10 2.88
C LEU A 50 10.61 -9.34 1.40
N ILE A 51 11.53 -9.01 0.47
CA ILE A 51 11.31 -9.26 -0.96
C ILE A 51 11.25 -10.76 -1.29
N ASN A 52 12.03 -11.60 -0.59
CA ASN A 52 11.99 -13.04 -0.80
C ASN A 52 10.73 -13.72 -0.26
N LYS A 53 9.99 -13.03 0.59
CA LYS A 53 8.67 -13.46 1.05
C LYS A 53 7.57 -13.14 0.03
N MET A 54 7.81 -12.23 -0.92
CA MET A 54 6.83 -11.88 -1.93
C MET A 54 6.70 -12.99 -2.97
N PRO A 55 5.47 -13.37 -3.34
CA PRO A 55 5.22 -14.41 -4.34
C PRO A 55 5.50 -13.92 -5.75
N GLY A 56 5.67 -14.88 -6.66
CA GLY A 56 5.86 -14.63 -8.09
C GLY A 56 7.31 -14.56 -8.51
N ASP A 57 7.52 -14.20 -9.76
CA ASP A 57 8.82 -13.97 -10.36
C ASP A 57 9.48 -12.66 -9.85
N TYR A 58 10.61 -12.33 -10.42
CA TYR A 58 11.39 -11.13 -10.03
C TYR A 58 10.57 -9.84 -10.13
N GLU A 59 9.86 -9.63 -11.22
CA GLU A 59 9.01 -8.45 -11.45
C GLU A 59 7.84 -8.40 -10.47
N ALA A 60 7.14 -9.51 -10.30
CA ALA A 60 6.00 -9.62 -9.41
C ALA A 60 6.39 -9.41 -7.95
N LYS A 61 7.58 -9.84 -7.52
CA LYS A 61 8.09 -9.59 -6.17
C LYS A 61 8.22 -8.10 -5.87
N PHE A 62 8.80 -7.32 -6.80
CA PHE A 62 8.92 -5.88 -6.65
C PHE A 62 7.56 -5.18 -6.68
N ALA A 63 6.65 -5.59 -7.57
CA ALA A 63 5.29 -5.04 -7.62
C ALA A 63 4.53 -5.30 -6.31
N ASN A 64 4.56 -6.54 -5.79
CA ASN A 64 3.99 -6.89 -4.49
C ASN A 64 4.56 -6.03 -3.36
N LEU A 65 5.88 -5.84 -3.36
CA LEU A 65 6.56 -5.09 -2.30
C LEU A 65 6.19 -3.59 -2.36
N ARG A 66 6.08 -3.00 -3.55
CA ARG A 66 5.60 -1.63 -3.73
C ARG A 66 4.16 -1.46 -3.22
N THR A 67 3.25 -2.38 -3.58
CA THR A 67 1.86 -2.37 -3.10
C THR A 67 1.82 -2.45 -1.57
N PHE A 68 2.59 -3.35 -0.99
CA PHE A 68 2.69 -3.50 0.46
C PHE A 68 3.18 -2.24 1.15
N TYR A 69 4.22 -1.59 0.64
CA TYR A 69 4.73 -0.34 1.21
C TYR A 69 3.75 0.82 1.06
N GLY A 70 3.07 0.93 -0.09
CA GLY A 70 2.02 1.93 -0.28
C GLY A 70 0.89 1.75 0.73
N TYR A 71 0.43 0.51 0.91
CA TYR A 71 -0.59 0.18 1.90
C TYR A 71 -0.11 0.48 3.33
N MET A 72 1.09 0.06 3.72
CA MET A 72 1.66 0.34 5.03
C MET A 72 1.73 1.85 5.32
N MET A 73 2.19 2.64 4.33
CA MET A 73 2.29 4.10 4.48
C MET A 73 0.93 4.78 4.63
N ALA A 74 -0.11 4.25 3.99
CA ALA A 74 -1.47 4.79 4.05
C ALA A 74 -2.27 4.30 5.27
N HIS A 75 -1.93 3.15 5.85
CA HIS A 75 -2.58 2.59 7.04
C HIS A 75 -2.41 3.54 8.24
N PRO A 76 -3.43 3.71 9.14
CA PRO A 76 -3.27 4.44 10.39
C PRO A 76 -2.12 3.89 11.25
N GLY A 77 -1.45 4.76 12.01
CA GLY A 77 -0.31 4.44 12.87
C GLY A 77 1.04 4.88 12.29
N LYS A 78 2.06 4.99 13.15
CA LYS A 78 3.41 5.41 12.74
C LYS A 78 4.14 4.26 12.05
N LYS A 79 5.11 4.60 11.20
CA LYS A 79 5.80 3.67 10.30
C LYS A 79 7.20 3.34 10.78
N LEU A 80 7.59 2.08 10.64
CA LEU A 80 8.95 1.63 10.82
C LEU A 80 9.29 0.65 9.69
N LEU A 81 10.27 1.01 8.86
CA LEU A 81 10.86 0.15 7.85
C LEU A 81 12.32 -0.09 8.22
N PHE A 82 12.71 -1.36 8.38
CA PHE A 82 14.06 -1.71 8.78
C PHE A 82 15.04 -1.56 7.61
N MET A 83 16.31 -1.26 7.93
CA MET A 83 17.38 -1.01 6.95
C MET A 83 17.54 -2.13 5.94
N GLY A 84 17.81 -1.78 4.68
CA GLY A 84 17.96 -2.70 3.55
C GLY A 84 16.63 -3.08 2.88
N GLN A 85 15.50 -2.85 3.55
CA GLN A 85 14.18 -3.16 2.97
C GLN A 85 13.76 -2.10 1.95
N GLU A 86 14.25 -0.87 2.08
CA GLU A 86 13.97 0.24 1.19
C GLU A 86 14.48 0.03 -0.25
N PHE A 87 15.46 -0.85 -0.44
CA PHE A 87 15.95 -1.24 -1.76
C PHE A 87 15.79 -2.75 -2.06
N GLY A 88 15.04 -3.47 -1.20
CA GLY A 88 14.71 -4.87 -1.44
C GLY A 88 15.92 -5.81 -1.33
N GLN A 89 16.73 -5.69 -0.29
CA GLN A 89 17.85 -6.60 -0.04
C GLN A 89 17.39 -8.06 -0.08
N PHE A 90 18.12 -8.93 -0.81
CA PHE A 90 17.75 -10.34 -0.93
C PHE A 90 18.18 -11.19 0.26
N ILE A 91 19.35 -10.89 0.83
CA ILE A 91 19.82 -11.64 2.00
C ILE A 91 19.06 -11.21 3.26
N GLU A 92 18.99 -12.11 4.21
CA GLU A 92 18.52 -11.82 5.55
C GLU A 92 19.45 -10.82 6.24
N TRP A 93 18.89 -10.01 7.15
CA TRP A 93 19.73 -9.10 7.92
C TRP A 93 20.65 -9.88 8.87
N ASP A 94 21.92 -9.48 8.87
CA ASP A 94 22.96 -10.03 9.71
C ASP A 94 23.76 -8.85 10.31
N GLU A 95 23.78 -8.75 11.63
CA GLU A 95 24.45 -7.67 12.36
C GLU A 95 25.97 -7.62 12.16
N LYS A 96 26.56 -8.70 11.62
CA LYS A 96 28.01 -8.83 11.34
C LYS A 96 28.39 -8.41 9.93
N LYS A 97 27.40 -8.11 9.09
CA LYS A 97 27.60 -7.78 7.68
C LYS A 97 27.04 -6.41 7.34
N GLN A 98 27.68 -5.76 6.39
CA GLN A 98 27.10 -4.58 5.78
C GLN A 98 25.89 -4.98 4.89
N LEU A 99 25.01 -4.02 4.60
CA LEU A 99 23.94 -4.20 3.63
C LEU A 99 24.51 -4.41 2.22
N ASP A 100 23.75 -5.09 1.36
CA ASP A 100 24.13 -5.37 -0.03
C ASP A 100 23.98 -4.15 -0.94
N TRP A 101 24.71 -3.07 -0.63
CA TRP A 101 24.64 -1.79 -1.36
C TRP A 101 24.88 -1.93 -2.87
N MET A 102 25.57 -2.99 -3.31
CA MET A 102 25.76 -3.30 -4.73
C MET A 102 24.44 -3.48 -5.49
N LEU A 103 23.37 -3.88 -4.82
CA LEU A 103 22.06 -4.06 -5.43
C LEU A 103 21.49 -2.76 -6.02
N LEU A 104 21.90 -1.60 -5.51
CA LEU A 104 21.49 -0.31 -6.07
C LEU A 104 22.02 -0.03 -7.47
N GLY A 105 22.97 -0.83 -7.95
CA GLY A 105 23.40 -0.83 -9.35
C GLY A 105 22.42 -1.54 -10.31
N TYR A 106 21.37 -2.18 -9.80
CA TYR A 106 20.34 -2.84 -10.60
C TYR A 106 19.05 -2.04 -10.58
N ASP A 107 18.43 -1.88 -11.74
CA ASP A 107 17.31 -0.97 -11.95
C ASP A 107 16.17 -1.18 -10.96
N LYS A 108 15.69 -2.41 -10.75
CA LYS A 108 14.55 -2.69 -9.85
C LYS A 108 14.80 -2.32 -8.39
N HIS A 109 16.00 -2.47 -7.90
CA HIS A 109 16.40 -2.08 -6.55
C HIS A 109 16.48 -0.56 -6.40
N HIS A 110 17.03 0.11 -7.41
CA HIS A 110 17.09 1.57 -7.46
C HIS A 110 15.68 2.19 -7.60
N GLU A 111 14.84 1.61 -8.46
CA GLU A 111 13.44 2.01 -8.66
C GLU A 111 12.62 1.85 -7.37
N LEU A 112 12.80 0.73 -6.64
CA LEU A 112 12.17 0.52 -5.34
C LEU A 112 12.63 1.55 -4.31
N GLN A 113 13.93 1.83 -4.23
CA GLN A 113 14.46 2.86 -3.33
C GLN A 113 13.88 4.24 -3.66
N THR A 114 13.77 4.57 -4.96
CA THR A 114 13.14 5.80 -5.42
C THR A 114 11.68 5.87 -4.97
N TYR A 115 10.95 4.77 -5.08
CA TYR A 115 9.57 4.68 -4.60
C TYR A 115 9.46 4.93 -3.08
N VAL A 116 10.29 4.26 -2.28
CA VAL A 116 10.29 4.44 -0.82
C VAL A 116 10.66 5.86 -0.43
N LYS A 117 11.62 6.47 -1.13
CA LYS A 117 11.97 7.88 -0.95
C LYS A 117 10.77 8.79 -1.21
N ASP A 118 10.10 8.62 -2.34
CA ASP A 118 8.94 9.43 -2.71
C ASP A 118 7.75 9.19 -1.77
N LEU A 119 7.52 7.95 -1.31
CA LEU A 119 6.53 7.65 -0.28
C LEU A 119 6.81 8.38 1.04
N ASN A 120 8.07 8.43 1.48
CA ASN A 120 8.45 9.13 2.70
C ASN A 120 8.21 10.65 2.57
N HIS A 121 8.52 11.25 1.43
CA HIS A 121 8.22 12.65 1.15
C HIS A 121 6.72 12.89 1.13
N PHE A 122 5.98 12.07 0.39
CA PHE A 122 4.53 12.14 0.29
C PHE A 122 3.84 12.00 1.67
N TYR A 123 4.29 11.06 2.50
CA TYR A 123 3.79 10.89 3.87
C TYR A 123 4.00 12.14 4.70
N ARG A 124 5.18 12.74 4.69
CA ARG A 124 5.50 13.94 5.47
C ARG A 124 4.70 15.16 5.02
N GLU A 125 4.47 15.33 3.73
CA GLU A 125 3.77 16.46 3.15
C GLU A 125 2.23 16.31 3.18
N THR A 126 1.72 15.10 3.38
CA THR A 126 0.28 14.79 3.34
C THR A 126 -0.27 14.61 4.74
N ALA A 127 -0.76 15.69 5.34
CA ALA A 127 -1.28 15.69 6.72
C ALA A 127 -2.37 14.63 6.97
N SER A 128 -3.16 14.29 5.97
CA SER A 128 -4.18 13.24 6.05
C SER A 128 -3.62 11.86 6.40
N LEU A 129 -2.31 11.61 6.19
CA LEU A 129 -1.68 10.32 6.49
C LEU A 129 -1.17 10.17 7.93
N TRP A 130 -1.03 11.28 8.67
CA TRP A 130 -0.39 11.21 9.99
C TRP A 130 -1.00 12.11 11.07
N GLN A 131 -1.83 13.11 10.70
CA GLN A 131 -2.30 14.09 11.68
C GLN A 131 -3.39 13.53 12.60
N VAL A 132 -4.30 12.72 12.06
CA VAL A 132 -5.39 12.06 12.82
C VAL A 132 -5.24 10.56 12.68
N ASP A 133 -4.16 10.02 13.29
CA ASP A 133 -3.77 8.61 13.18
C ASP A 133 -4.44 7.69 14.21
N TYR A 134 -4.95 8.26 15.31
CA TYR A 134 -5.36 7.51 16.48
C TYR A 134 -6.87 7.63 16.76
N SER A 135 -7.63 8.02 15.74
CA SER A 135 -9.08 8.23 15.84
C SER A 135 -9.79 7.81 14.56
N TRP A 136 -10.99 7.30 14.68
CA TRP A 136 -11.88 7.01 13.56
C TRP A 136 -12.24 8.24 12.72
N GLU A 137 -12.07 9.44 13.23
CA GLU A 137 -12.26 10.69 12.48
C GLU A 137 -11.29 10.81 11.32
N GLY A 138 -10.07 10.25 11.46
CA GLY A 138 -9.02 10.24 10.43
C GLY A 138 -9.13 9.12 9.41
N PHE A 139 -10.11 8.19 9.57
CA PHE A 139 -10.21 7.00 8.73
C PHE A 139 -11.66 6.65 8.40
N GLN A 140 -11.92 6.21 7.18
CA GLN A 140 -13.22 5.65 6.79
C GLN A 140 -13.04 4.62 5.67
N TRP A 141 -13.63 3.44 5.85
CA TRP A 141 -13.73 2.46 4.76
C TRP A 141 -14.62 2.96 3.62
N ILE A 142 -14.26 2.60 2.40
CA ILE A 142 -15.11 2.69 1.20
C ILE A 142 -15.41 1.27 0.71
N VAL A 143 -14.36 0.50 0.46
CA VAL A 143 -14.43 -0.90 0.00
C VAL A 143 -13.59 -1.75 0.95
N PRO A 144 -14.18 -2.29 2.03
CA PRO A 144 -13.43 -3.11 2.99
C PRO A 144 -13.33 -4.58 2.57
N ASP A 145 -14.24 -5.09 1.74
CA ASP A 145 -14.55 -6.51 1.62
C ASP A 145 -14.66 -7.06 0.18
N ASP A 146 -14.12 -6.35 -0.81
CA ASP A 146 -14.04 -6.89 -2.17
C ASP A 146 -12.95 -7.98 -2.27
N ASN A 147 -13.22 -9.10 -1.61
CA ASN A 147 -12.32 -10.24 -1.56
C ASN A 147 -12.16 -10.95 -2.91
N LYS A 148 -13.21 -10.91 -3.76
CA LYS A 148 -13.18 -11.54 -5.09
C LYS A 148 -12.16 -10.89 -6.00
N GLN A 149 -12.05 -9.57 -5.94
CA GLN A 149 -11.08 -8.81 -6.73
C GLN A 149 -9.79 -8.51 -5.97
N SER A 150 -9.74 -8.79 -4.66
CA SER A 150 -8.64 -8.44 -3.76
C SER A 150 -8.31 -6.94 -3.77
N VAL A 151 -9.36 -6.12 -3.79
CA VAL A 151 -9.27 -4.67 -3.75
C VAL A 151 -9.75 -4.16 -2.40
N ILE A 152 -9.08 -3.15 -1.87
CA ILE A 152 -9.54 -2.35 -0.74
C ILE A 152 -9.49 -0.87 -1.11
N ALA A 153 -10.42 -0.10 -0.55
CA ALA A 153 -10.38 1.36 -0.64
C ALA A 153 -10.82 2.00 0.67
N PHE A 154 -10.17 3.08 1.05
CA PHE A 154 -10.47 3.84 2.25
C PHE A 154 -10.08 5.31 2.12
N LEU A 155 -10.61 6.12 3.01
CA LEU A 155 -10.29 7.53 3.15
C LEU A 155 -9.39 7.76 4.36
N ARG A 156 -8.42 8.64 4.20
CA ARG A 156 -7.68 9.28 5.27
C ARG A 156 -8.06 10.76 5.33
N ARG A 157 -8.17 11.31 6.55
CA ARG A 157 -8.52 12.73 6.75
C ARG A 157 -7.54 13.41 7.69
N ASP A 158 -7.24 14.68 7.41
CA ASP A 158 -6.53 15.54 8.36
C ASP A 158 -7.52 16.24 9.31
N ALA A 159 -6.99 16.99 10.28
CA ALA A 159 -7.79 17.72 11.26
C ALA A 159 -8.63 18.86 10.66
N LYS A 160 -8.38 19.24 9.41
CA LYS A 160 -9.16 20.23 8.65
C LYS A 160 -10.19 19.59 7.73
N GLY A 161 -10.29 18.26 7.73
CA GLY A 161 -11.20 17.50 6.88
C GLY A 161 -10.72 17.32 5.44
N LYS A 162 -9.48 17.69 5.10
CA LYS A 162 -8.90 17.37 3.78
C LYS A 162 -8.76 15.86 3.65
N MET A 163 -9.23 15.32 2.54
CA MET A 163 -9.31 13.89 2.32
C MET A 163 -8.26 13.41 1.32
N LEU A 164 -7.77 12.21 1.58
CA LEU A 164 -6.99 11.40 0.67
C LEU A 164 -7.74 10.06 0.47
N LEU A 165 -8.02 9.73 -0.79
CA LEU A 165 -8.54 8.43 -1.18
C LEU A 165 -7.36 7.49 -1.44
N VAL A 166 -7.37 6.33 -0.79
CA VAL A 166 -6.38 5.26 -0.96
C VAL A 166 -7.07 4.05 -1.56
N VAL A 167 -6.48 3.48 -2.60
CA VAL A 167 -6.99 2.27 -3.27
C VAL A 167 -5.82 1.32 -3.48
N CYS A 168 -6.00 0.05 -3.12
CA CYS A 168 -4.99 -0.98 -3.31
C CYS A 168 -5.60 -2.17 -4.06
N ASN A 169 -4.96 -2.55 -5.17
CA ASN A 169 -5.23 -3.77 -5.91
C ASN A 169 -4.15 -4.80 -5.60
N PHE A 170 -4.46 -5.79 -4.79
CA PHE A 170 -3.54 -6.85 -4.42
C PHE A 170 -3.58 -8.06 -5.37
N ASN A 171 -4.17 -7.91 -6.54
CA ASN A 171 -4.25 -8.95 -7.55
C ASN A 171 -3.36 -8.58 -8.75
N PRO A 172 -2.66 -9.54 -9.38
CA PRO A 172 -1.85 -9.29 -10.58
C PRO A 172 -2.70 -9.12 -11.86
N VAL A 173 -3.93 -8.63 -11.72
CA VAL A 173 -4.87 -8.42 -12.81
C VAL A 173 -5.23 -6.93 -12.89
N LEU A 174 -5.09 -6.36 -14.08
CA LEU A 174 -5.59 -5.02 -14.39
C LEU A 174 -7.11 -4.98 -14.17
N ARG A 175 -7.60 -3.98 -13.44
CA ARG A 175 -9.03 -3.72 -13.26
C ARG A 175 -9.40 -2.45 -14.02
N GLU A 176 -9.86 -2.63 -15.24
CA GLU A 176 -10.45 -1.54 -16.00
C GLU A 176 -11.81 -1.17 -15.42
N SER A 177 -12.16 0.11 -15.44
CA SER A 177 -13.47 0.61 -15.02
C SER A 177 -13.91 0.17 -13.62
N TYR A 178 -12.98 0.16 -12.65
CA TYR A 178 -13.32 -0.12 -11.26
C TYR A 178 -14.06 1.05 -10.63
N SER A 179 -15.31 0.83 -10.26
CA SER A 179 -16.16 1.87 -9.69
C SER A 179 -16.15 1.83 -8.16
N MET A 180 -16.02 2.99 -7.52
CA MET A 180 -16.11 3.12 -6.07
C MET A 180 -16.79 4.42 -5.65
N GLY A 181 -17.55 4.33 -4.53
CA GLY A 181 -18.21 5.49 -3.95
C GLY A 181 -17.20 6.51 -3.42
N VAL A 182 -17.55 7.79 -3.52
CA VAL A 182 -16.74 8.90 -3.00
C VAL A 182 -17.61 9.93 -2.31
N PRO A 183 -17.13 10.61 -1.25
CA PRO A 183 -17.97 11.46 -0.41
C PRO A 183 -18.38 12.77 -1.08
N ASN A 184 -17.56 13.34 -1.94
CA ASN A 184 -17.81 14.66 -2.51
C ASN A 184 -17.91 14.63 -4.03
N PRO A 185 -18.81 15.44 -4.62
CA PRO A 185 -18.74 15.72 -6.05
C PRO A 185 -17.47 16.52 -6.39
N GLY A 186 -16.87 16.22 -7.53
CA GLY A 186 -15.70 16.98 -7.99
C GLY A 186 -14.69 16.15 -8.78
N THR A 187 -13.47 16.66 -8.87
CA THR A 187 -12.37 16.01 -9.57
C THR A 187 -11.40 15.40 -8.57
N TYR A 188 -11.14 14.12 -8.73
CA TYR A 188 -10.16 13.33 -7.97
C TYR A 188 -8.89 13.20 -8.80
N LYS A 189 -7.78 13.69 -8.25
CA LYS A 189 -6.47 13.68 -8.91
C LYS A 189 -5.59 12.59 -8.30
N GLU A 190 -5.00 11.75 -9.15
CA GLU A 190 -3.96 10.81 -8.73
C GLU A 190 -2.71 11.58 -8.28
N LEU A 191 -2.25 11.32 -7.07
CA LEU A 191 -1.10 12.00 -6.46
C LEU A 191 0.15 11.14 -6.47
N ILE A 192 0.00 9.84 -6.20
CA ILE A 192 1.08 8.85 -6.24
C ILE A 192 0.50 7.51 -6.70
N ASN A 193 1.28 6.78 -7.47
CA ASN A 193 0.90 5.48 -8.00
C ASN A 193 2.13 4.57 -7.99
N SER A 194 2.04 3.43 -7.32
CA SER A 194 3.13 2.46 -7.22
C SER A 194 3.49 1.80 -8.56
N ASP A 195 2.58 1.87 -9.54
CA ASP A 195 2.79 1.36 -10.91
C ASP A 195 3.39 2.40 -11.87
N ASP A 196 3.82 3.56 -11.38
CA ASP A 196 4.52 4.53 -12.21
C ASP A 196 5.83 3.93 -12.77
N VAL A 197 6.13 4.23 -14.04
CA VAL A 197 7.35 3.76 -14.74
C VAL A 197 8.62 4.10 -13.97
N LYS A 198 8.67 5.26 -13.32
CA LYS A 198 9.82 5.68 -12.50
C LYS A 198 10.11 4.77 -11.30
N TYR A 199 9.15 3.92 -10.93
CA TYR A 199 9.28 2.91 -9.87
C TYR A 199 9.36 1.48 -10.41
N GLY A 200 9.52 1.34 -11.73
CA GLY A 200 9.56 0.06 -12.42
C GLY A 200 8.20 -0.60 -12.62
N GLY A 201 7.14 0.18 -12.60
CA GLY A 201 5.78 -0.25 -12.90
C GLY A 201 5.47 -0.24 -14.41
N THR A 202 4.23 -0.61 -14.75
CA THR A 202 3.76 -0.67 -16.14
C THR A 202 3.32 0.69 -16.69
N GLY A 203 3.12 1.68 -15.80
CA GLY A 203 2.78 3.05 -16.16
C GLY A 203 1.30 3.31 -16.38
N VAL A 204 0.41 2.44 -15.91
CA VAL A 204 -1.04 2.68 -15.94
C VAL A 204 -1.39 3.83 -15.00
N LYS A 205 -2.06 4.86 -15.52
CA LYS A 205 -2.37 6.11 -14.78
C LYS A 205 -3.81 6.54 -15.02
N ASN A 206 -4.42 7.15 -14.00
CA ASN A 206 -5.75 7.74 -14.09
C ASN A 206 -5.71 9.27 -14.28
N GLY A 207 -4.63 9.92 -13.85
CA GLY A 207 -4.52 11.37 -13.90
C GLY A 207 -5.57 12.08 -13.05
N SER A 208 -6.64 12.56 -13.67
CA SER A 208 -7.76 13.22 -13.00
C SER A 208 -9.09 12.62 -13.44
N VAL A 209 -9.90 12.21 -12.48
CA VAL A 209 -11.20 11.56 -12.72
C VAL A 209 -12.31 12.40 -12.07
N LYS A 210 -13.39 12.64 -12.80
CA LYS A 210 -14.57 13.33 -12.28
C LYS A 210 -15.52 12.35 -11.62
N SER A 211 -16.09 12.74 -10.48
CA SER A 211 -17.18 11.99 -9.87
C SER A 211 -18.46 12.11 -10.69
N VAL A 212 -19.26 11.07 -10.65
CA VAL A 212 -20.58 10.97 -11.27
C VAL A 212 -21.62 10.77 -10.17
N LYS A 213 -22.78 11.39 -10.31
CA LYS A 213 -23.90 11.21 -9.38
C LYS A 213 -24.46 9.80 -9.55
N GLY A 214 -24.52 9.07 -8.46
CA GLY A 214 -25.05 7.70 -8.38
C GLY A 214 -24.62 7.04 -7.09
N PRO A 215 -25.56 6.46 -6.31
CA PRO A 215 -25.26 5.89 -5.01
C PRO A 215 -24.37 4.65 -5.14
N MET A 216 -23.27 4.62 -4.35
CA MET A 216 -22.35 3.51 -4.28
C MET A 216 -21.60 3.52 -2.95
N HIS A 217 -21.44 2.35 -2.32
CA HIS A 217 -20.73 2.17 -1.03
C HIS A 217 -21.13 3.15 0.07
N GLY A 218 -22.44 3.54 0.10
CA GLY A 218 -22.96 4.50 1.10
C GLY A 218 -22.72 5.98 0.78
N PHE A 219 -22.23 6.31 -0.42
CA PHE A 219 -22.05 7.68 -0.90
C PHE A 219 -22.97 7.97 -2.10
N ASP A 220 -23.34 9.24 -2.30
CA ASP A 220 -24.18 9.69 -3.41
C ASP A 220 -23.41 9.90 -4.73
N GLN A 221 -22.10 9.82 -4.67
CA GLN A 221 -21.20 9.98 -5.80
C GLN A 221 -20.30 8.75 -5.94
N HIS A 222 -19.85 8.48 -7.15
CA HIS A 222 -18.82 7.49 -7.42
C HIS A 222 -17.83 7.99 -8.47
N ILE A 223 -16.66 7.35 -8.51
CA ILE A 223 -15.65 7.50 -9.56
C ILE A 223 -15.40 6.15 -10.20
N GLU A 224 -14.95 6.17 -11.44
CA GLU A 224 -14.48 5.02 -12.17
C GLU A 224 -12.99 5.19 -12.47
N VAL A 225 -12.19 4.21 -12.09
CA VAL A 225 -10.73 4.23 -12.24
C VAL A 225 -10.21 2.93 -12.80
N THR A 226 -9.05 2.98 -13.44
CA THR A 226 -8.28 1.80 -13.80
C THR A 226 -7.29 1.49 -12.69
N LEU A 227 -7.35 0.28 -12.12
CA LEU A 227 -6.42 -0.15 -11.09
C LEU A 227 -5.34 -1.03 -11.72
N PRO A 228 -4.07 -0.61 -11.69
CA PRO A 228 -2.96 -1.42 -12.16
C PRO A 228 -2.86 -2.75 -11.40
N PRO A 229 -2.22 -3.77 -11.97
CA PRO A 229 -1.89 -4.99 -11.23
C PRO A 229 -0.96 -4.68 -10.06
N LEU A 230 -1.22 -5.27 -8.89
CA LEU A 230 -0.34 -5.15 -7.71
C LEU A 230 0.08 -3.70 -7.43
N SER A 231 -0.90 -2.86 -7.12
CA SER A 231 -0.66 -1.41 -7.00
C SER A 231 -1.46 -0.77 -5.86
#